data_ccd2c9fc69f2ec4ef8a1c342f63117b6
#
_entry.id   ccd2c9fc69f2ec4ef8a1c342f63117b6
#
_cell.length_a   1.000
_cell.length_b   1.000
_cell.length_c   1.000
_cell.angle_alpha   90.00
_cell.angle_beta   90.00
_cell.angle_gamma   90.00
#
_symmetry.space_group_name_H-M   'P 1'
#
loop_
_entity.id
_entity.type
_entity.pdbx_description
1 polymer ?
#
loop_
_entity_poly.entity_id
_entity_poly.type
_entity_poly.pdbx_seq_one_letter_code
_entity_poly.pdbx_strand_id
1 'polypeptide(L)'
;MDLHLQGQKVAIFGAGNGIGRAIAAGFLAEGCQVHGFDRASGPDLPEGLTMTLGDVTSLEAVRGFAEKLESVDHVVFSVGIGSGKFGFPFWNLEPSDWARVLEVNLIGAVNVAHSLAPKLITRGNGSMLFLVSVAGQIGSQTDPPYSASKAGLINFTQCAAKDLAPYGVRVNALAPGMVKTDLNQSIWAAGQAKLPESQRQTFDEWAAEKIKKVSHLGRWQMPEEYASMAVFLASDHAKNITGQTLNIDGGQVMHA
;
A
#
# COMPACT_ATOMS: atom_id res chain seq x y z
N MET A 1 -15.47 -8.85 17.61
CA MET A 1 -14.11 -9.15 18.14
C MET A 1 -13.54 -7.83 18.57
N ASP A 2 -13.13 -7.69 19.82
CA ASP A 2 -12.45 -6.48 20.28
C ASP A 2 -10.98 -6.59 19.85
N LEU A 3 -10.48 -5.62 19.09
CA LEU A 3 -9.12 -5.59 18.58
C LEU A 3 -8.13 -4.91 19.54
N HIS A 4 -8.64 -4.30 20.63
CA HIS A 4 -7.87 -3.59 21.67
C HIS A 4 -6.92 -2.51 21.09
N LEU A 5 -7.36 -1.78 20.06
CA LEU A 5 -6.59 -0.73 19.39
C LEU A 5 -6.88 0.68 19.90
N GLN A 6 -7.90 0.85 20.75
CA GLN A 6 -8.33 2.17 21.23
C GLN A 6 -7.17 2.96 21.85
N GLY A 7 -6.99 4.20 21.42
CA GLY A 7 -5.95 5.12 21.90
C GLY A 7 -4.56 4.88 21.31
N GLN A 8 -4.36 3.81 20.52
CA GLN A 8 -3.08 3.54 19.87
C GLN A 8 -2.80 4.57 18.76
N LYS A 9 -1.52 4.86 18.52
CA LYS A 9 -1.06 5.88 17.57
C LYS A 9 -0.59 5.23 16.28
N VAL A 10 -1.16 5.65 15.16
CA VAL A 10 -0.91 5.08 13.84
C VAL A 10 -0.37 6.13 12.88
N ALA A 11 0.75 5.84 12.23
CA ALA A 11 1.29 6.66 11.15
C ALA A 11 0.99 5.99 9.80
N ILE A 12 0.30 6.71 8.89
CA ILE A 12 -0.10 6.18 7.57
C ILE A 12 0.49 7.06 6.47
N PHE A 13 1.36 6.47 5.66
CA PHE A 13 1.93 7.09 4.47
C PHE A 13 1.10 6.70 3.25
N GLY A 14 0.61 7.70 2.51
CA GLY A 14 -0.38 7.52 1.45
C GLY A 14 -1.83 7.57 1.97
N ALA A 15 -2.09 8.36 3.03
CA ALA A 15 -3.38 8.45 3.69
C ALA A 15 -4.42 9.33 2.96
N GLY A 16 -4.01 10.08 1.94
CA GLY A 16 -4.87 11.06 1.26
C GLY A 16 -5.91 10.43 0.33
N ASN A 17 -5.71 9.20 -0.14
CA ASN A 17 -6.61 8.59 -1.13
C ASN A 17 -6.64 7.06 -1.07
N GLY A 18 -7.59 6.45 -1.77
CA GLY A 18 -7.68 5.03 -2.07
C GLY A 18 -7.61 4.13 -0.83
N ILE A 19 -6.74 3.11 -0.89
CA ILE A 19 -6.58 2.11 0.17
C ILE A 19 -6.07 2.76 1.47
N GLY A 20 -5.09 3.67 1.39
CA GLY A 20 -4.52 4.31 2.58
C GLY A 20 -5.54 5.17 3.34
N ARG A 21 -6.42 5.87 2.61
CA ARG A 21 -7.53 6.61 3.21
C ARG A 21 -8.53 5.68 3.91
N ALA A 22 -8.88 4.57 3.27
CA ALA A 22 -9.76 3.57 3.88
C ALA A 22 -9.13 2.95 5.14
N ILE A 23 -7.82 2.65 5.11
CA ILE A 23 -7.09 2.16 6.28
C ILE A 23 -7.12 3.21 7.41
N ALA A 24 -6.94 4.50 7.08
CA ALA A 24 -7.05 5.58 8.08
C ALA A 24 -8.44 5.61 8.73
N ALA A 25 -9.51 5.50 7.93
CA ALA A 25 -10.88 5.41 8.44
C ALA A 25 -11.08 4.17 9.33
N GLY A 26 -10.52 3.01 8.94
CA GLY A 26 -10.60 1.79 9.73
C GLY A 26 -9.94 1.93 11.11
N PHE A 27 -8.74 2.49 11.20
CA PHE A 27 -8.07 2.74 12.48
C PHE A 27 -8.79 3.79 13.34
N LEU A 28 -9.33 4.84 12.72
CA LEU A 28 -10.14 5.84 13.45
C LEU A 28 -11.41 5.21 14.03
N ALA A 29 -12.07 4.31 13.30
CA ALA A 29 -13.24 3.58 13.78
C ALA A 29 -12.94 2.66 14.98
N GLU A 30 -11.69 2.17 15.11
CA GLU A 30 -11.18 1.41 16.25
C GLU A 30 -10.70 2.32 17.41
N GLY A 31 -10.91 3.64 17.31
CA GLY A 31 -10.53 4.61 18.34
C GLY A 31 -9.04 4.96 18.39
N CYS A 32 -8.30 4.69 17.33
CA CYS A 32 -6.89 5.07 17.20
C CYS A 32 -6.72 6.57 16.95
N GLN A 33 -5.55 7.11 17.31
CA GLN A 33 -5.07 8.41 16.87
C GLN A 33 -4.30 8.24 15.57
N VAL A 34 -4.79 8.80 14.46
CA VAL A 34 -4.22 8.56 13.14
C VAL A 34 -3.54 9.80 12.59
N HIS A 35 -2.25 9.65 12.25
CA HIS A 35 -1.43 10.67 11.61
C HIS A 35 -1.11 10.24 10.17
N GLY A 36 -1.65 10.98 9.22
CA GLY A 36 -1.44 10.76 7.79
C GLY A 36 -0.29 11.58 7.24
N PHE A 37 0.42 11.00 6.28
CA PHE A 37 1.44 11.68 5.48
C PHE A 37 1.18 11.39 4.00
N ASP A 38 1.04 12.43 3.17
CA ASP A 38 0.83 12.28 1.74
C ASP A 38 1.31 13.53 0.99
N ARG A 39 1.50 13.43 -0.32
CA ARG A 39 1.84 14.58 -1.18
C ARG A 39 0.66 15.54 -1.38
N ALA A 40 -0.53 15.05 -1.28
CA ALA A 40 -1.76 15.83 -1.43
C ALA A 40 -2.79 15.42 -0.39
N SER A 41 -3.57 16.39 0.05
CA SER A 41 -4.79 16.15 0.79
C SER A 41 -5.88 15.77 -0.22
N GLY A 42 -6.37 14.53 -0.15
CA GLY A 42 -7.51 14.11 -0.96
C GLY A 42 -8.81 14.82 -0.55
N PRO A 43 -9.85 14.75 -1.39
CA PRO A 43 -11.20 15.12 -0.97
C PRO A 43 -11.68 14.09 0.08
N ASP A 44 -12.62 14.47 0.92
CA ASP A 44 -13.33 13.59 1.86
C ASP A 44 -12.39 12.79 2.80
N LEU A 45 -11.46 13.49 3.44
CA LEU A 45 -10.63 12.87 4.49
C LEU A 45 -11.50 12.45 5.67
N PRO A 46 -11.20 11.28 6.29
CA PRO A 46 -11.90 10.85 7.50
C PRO A 46 -11.79 11.88 8.61
N GLU A 47 -12.89 12.13 9.31
CA GLU A 47 -12.90 12.98 10.51
C GLU A 47 -11.94 12.42 11.57
N GLY A 48 -11.14 13.29 12.17
CA GLY A 48 -10.12 12.89 13.16
C GLY A 48 -8.75 12.54 12.56
N LEU A 49 -8.61 12.48 11.23
CA LEU A 49 -7.31 12.28 10.59
C LEU A 49 -6.47 13.56 10.62
N THR A 50 -5.29 13.49 11.27
CA THR A 50 -4.32 14.59 11.24
C THR A 50 -3.38 14.43 10.05
N MET A 51 -3.49 15.30 9.03
CA MET A 51 -2.67 15.21 7.81
C MET A 51 -1.43 16.08 7.85
N THR A 52 -0.31 15.54 7.37
CA THR A 52 0.92 16.26 7.04
C THR A 52 1.23 16.08 5.57
N LEU A 53 1.53 17.17 4.86
CA LEU A 53 1.92 17.11 3.45
C LEU A 53 3.43 16.91 3.31
N GLY A 54 3.83 15.97 2.44
CA GLY A 54 5.24 15.68 2.14
C GLY A 54 5.41 14.55 1.13
N ASP A 55 6.64 14.39 0.63
CA ASP A 55 7.00 13.34 -0.33
C ASP A 55 7.85 12.26 0.37
N VAL A 56 7.45 11.00 0.26
CA VAL A 56 8.17 9.85 0.85
C VAL A 56 9.57 9.64 0.26
N THR A 57 9.85 10.21 -0.90
CA THR A 57 11.19 10.17 -1.50
C THR A 57 12.17 11.14 -0.83
N SER A 58 11.67 12.13 -0.09
CA SER A 58 12.49 12.99 0.76
C SER A 58 12.65 12.37 2.15
N LEU A 59 13.84 11.81 2.42
CA LEU A 59 14.17 11.28 3.74
C LEU A 59 14.05 12.34 4.83
N GLU A 60 14.41 13.60 4.51
CA GLU A 60 14.29 14.73 5.44
C GLU A 60 12.81 15.00 5.81
N ALA A 61 11.91 15.01 4.82
CA ALA A 61 10.49 15.21 5.07
C ALA A 61 9.89 14.08 5.93
N VAL A 62 10.28 12.82 5.65
CA VAL A 62 9.85 11.66 6.44
C VAL A 62 10.39 11.71 7.87
N ARG A 63 11.66 12.07 8.07
CA ARG A 63 12.24 12.26 9.40
C ARG A 63 11.56 13.39 10.17
N GLY A 64 11.34 14.54 9.54
CA GLY A 64 10.65 15.67 10.15
C GLY A 64 9.19 15.34 10.55
N PHE A 65 8.52 14.45 9.79
CA PHE A 65 7.23 13.90 10.22
C PHE A 65 7.38 12.96 11.42
N ALA A 66 8.33 12.02 11.36
CA ALA A 66 8.58 11.09 12.46
C ALA A 66 8.94 11.80 13.77
N GLU A 67 9.72 12.88 13.73
CA GLU A 67 10.10 13.68 14.88
C GLU A 67 8.92 14.37 15.58
N LYS A 68 7.89 14.76 14.82
CA LYS A 68 6.66 15.35 15.36
C LYS A 68 5.77 14.34 16.11
N LEU A 69 5.95 13.05 15.85
CA LEU A 69 5.23 12.00 16.56
C LEU A 69 5.95 11.71 17.88
N GLU A 70 5.26 11.92 19.00
CA GLU A 70 5.79 11.57 20.33
C GLU A 70 6.10 10.05 20.42
N SER A 71 5.17 9.23 19.96
CA SER A 71 5.27 7.78 19.88
C SER A 71 4.45 7.26 18.70
N VAL A 72 4.69 6.01 18.30
CA VAL A 72 3.90 5.31 17.28
C VAL A 72 3.78 3.84 17.66
N ASP A 73 2.60 3.27 17.47
CA ASP A 73 2.29 1.86 17.69
C ASP A 73 2.27 1.08 16.37
N HIS A 74 1.75 1.72 15.33
CA HIS A 74 1.61 1.08 14.01
C HIS A 74 2.03 2.04 12.90
N VAL A 75 2.69 1.49 11.89
CA VAL A 75 3.11 2.21 10.69
C VAL A 75 2.52 1.51 9.47
N VAL A 76 1.87 2.26 8.59
CA VAL A 76 1.34 1.75 7.33
C VAL A 76 1.95 2.52 6.16
N PHE A 77 2.50 1.80 5.19
CA PHE A 77 2.97 2.36 3.93
C PHE A 77 2.03 1.93 2.81
N SER A 78 1.22 2.86 2.31
CA SER A 78 0.23 2.65 1.25
C SER A 78 0.52 3.48 0.00
N VAL A 79 1.74 4.04 -0.11
CA VAL A 79 2.13 4.81 -1.30
C VAL A 79 2.48 3.88 -2.45
N GLY A 80 2.05 4.26 -3.65
CA GLY A 80 2.42 3.55 -4.86
C GLY A 80 2.01 4.28 -6.11
N ILE A 81 2.91 4.29 -7.08
CA ILE A 81 2.68 4.85 -8.42
C ILE A 81 3.06 3.83 -9.48
N GLY A 82 2.43 3.90 -10.64
CA GLY A 82 2.89 3.26 -11.86
C GLY A 82 3.77 4.19 -12.69
N SER A 83 4.32 3.66 -13.78
CA SER A 83 5.12 4.43 -14.74
C SER A 83 4.31 5.48 -15.52
N GLY A 84 2.99 5.39 -15.50
CA GLY A 84 2.10 6.22 -16.32
C GLY A 84 2.09 5.82 -17.81
N LYS A 85 2.79 4.74 -18.16
CA LYS A 85 2.91 4.23 -19.53
C LYS A 85 2.43 2.78 -19.59
N PHE A 86 2.00 2.35 -20.80
CA PHE A 86 1.73 0.95 -21.06
C PHE A 86 3.04 0.25 -21.43
N GLY A 87 3.59 -0.54 -20.51
CA GLY A 87 4.93 -1.10 -20.58
C GLY A 87 5.05 -2.50 -21.19
N PHE A 88 4.06 -2.98 -21.93
CA PHE A 88 4.14 -4.28 -22.61
C PHE A 88 4.25 -4.11 -24.14
N PRO A 89 5.20 -4.79 -24.78
CA PRO A 89 6.34 -5.50 -24.17
C PRO A 89 7.28 -4.56 -23.40
N PHE A 90 8.11 -5.10 -22.50
CA PHE A 90 8.90 -4.29 -21.54
C PHE A 90 9.82 -3.25 -22.20
N TRP A 91 10.27 -3.50 -23.40
CA TRP A 91 11.11 -2.56 -24.19
C TRP A 91 10.34 -1.34 -24.74
N ASN A 92 9.03 -1.23 -24.48
CA ASN A 92 8.28 0.01 -24.73
C ASN A 92 8.57 1.08 -23.67
N LEU A 93 9.27 0.70 -22.60
CA LEU A 93 9.71 1.61 -21.55
C LEU A 93 11.21 1.84 -21.66
N GLU A 94 11.60 3.10 -21.52
CA GLU A 94 13.00 3.47 -21.36
C GLU A 94 13.48 3.14 -19.94
N PRO A 95 14.79 2.84 -19.73
CA PRO A 95 15.34 2.63 -18.38
C PRO A 95 15.05 3.78 -17.41
N SER A 96 14.97 5.01 -17.89
CA SER A 96 14.60 6.20 -17.11
C SER A 96 13.19 6.16 -16.53
N ASP A 97 12.26 5.44 -17.16
CA ASP A 97 10.89 5.29 -16.66
C ASP A 97 10.83 4.45 -15.37
N TRP A 98 11.86 3.65 -15.10
CA TRP A 98 11.93 2.79 -13.94
C TRP A 98 12.32 3.54 -12.66
N ALA A 99 13.24 4.49 -12.78
CA ALA A 99 13.86 5.15 -11.63
C ALA A 99 12.82 5.76 -10.68
N ARG A 100 11.86 6.54 -11.23
CA ARG A 100 10.83 7.20 -10.42
C ARG A 100 9.90 6.22 -9.71
N VAL A 101 9.54 5.11 -10.37
CA VAL A 101 8.65 4.08 -9.78
C VAL A 101 9.36 3.37 -8.63
N LEU A 102 10.63 2.99 -8.81
CA LEU A 102 11.44 2.35 -7.76
C LEU A 102 11.68 3.32 -6.60
N GLU A 103 11.98 4.57 -6.89
CA GLU A 103 12.22 5.60 -5.88
C GLU A 103 11.01 5.80 -4.97
N VAL A 104 9.81 5.93 -5.54
CA VAL A 104 8.58 6.13 -4.75
C VAL A 104 8.16 4.86 -4.02
N ASN A 105 8.05 3.74 -4.78
CA ASN A 105 7.40 2.54 -4.24
C ASN A 105 8.30 1.73 -3.31
N LEU A 106 9.61 1.73 -3.54
CA LEU A 106 10.56 0.93 -2.78
C LEU A 106 11.42 1.80 -1.85
N ILE A 107 12.14 2.78 -2.41
CA ILE A 107 13.02 3.63 -1.57
C ILE A 107 12.18 4.48 -0.61
N GLY A 108 11.01 4.97 -1.04
CA GLY A 108 10.07 5.66 -0.14
C GLY A 108 9.64 4.80 1.05
N ALA A 109 9.39 3.50 0.83
CA ALA A 109 9.08 2.57 1.91
C ALA A 109 10.28 2.35 2.85
N VAL A 110 11.49 2.27 2.30
CA VAL A 110 12.73 2.18 3.08
C VAL A 110 12.93 3.45 3.92
N ASN A 111 12.71 4.65 3.36
CA ASN A 111 12.78 5.92 4.10
C ASN A 111 11.83 5.92 5.30
N VAL A 112 10.60 5.44 5.11
CA VAL A 112 9.58 5.34 6.16
C VAL A 112 10.02 4.34 7.24
N ALA A 113 10.38 3.12 6.84
CA ALA A 113 10.83 2.09 7.77
C ALA A 113 12.04 2.56 8.59
N HIS A 114 13.05 3.12 7.92
CA HIS A 114 14.26 3.65 8.55
C HIS A 114 13.95 4.75 9.59
N SER A 115 13.01 5.63 9.29
CA SER A 115 12.68 6.76 10.17
C SER A 115 11.79 6.37 11.35
N LEU A 116 10.91 5.38 11.19
CA LEU A 116 9.93 5.00 12.22
C LEU A 116 10.36 3.77 13.05
N ALA A 117 11.22 2.89 12.52
CA ALA A 117 11.70 1.71 13.23
C ALA A 117 12.30 2.04 14.64
N PRO A 118 13.11 3.10 14.84
CA PRO A 118 13.62 3.43 16.18
C PRO A 118 12.52 3.68 17.21
N LYS A 119 11.39 4.27 16.82
CA LYS A 119 10.25 4.51 17.72
C LYS A 119 9.54 3.22 18.10
N LEU A 120 9.33 2.31 17.15
CA LEU A 120 8.77 0.99 17.40
C LEU A 120 9.69 0.15 18.28
N ILE A 121 11.00 0.15 18.03
CA ILE A 121 12.01 -0.53 18.84
C ILE A 121 12.00 -0.01 20.28
N THR A 122 11.99 1.30 20.48
CA THR A 122 11.94 1.90 21.81
C THR A 122 10.67 1.53 22.57
N ARG A 123 9.55 1.38 21.86
CA ARG A 123 8.30 0.95 22.45
C ARG A 123 8.32 -0.55 22.84
N GLY A 124 9.10 -1.37 22.14
CA GLY A 124 9.19 -2.81 22.37
C GLY A 124 7.96 -3.61 21.93
N ASN A 125 7.10 -3.01 21.13
CA ASN A 125 5.87 -3.60 20.59
C ASN A 125 5.40 -2.77 19.39
N GLY A 126 4.56 -3.36 18.53
CA GLY A 126 3.90 -2.65 17.44
C GLY A 126 3.92 -3.41 16.12
N SER A 127 3.51 -2.72 15.05
CA SER A 127 3.53 -3.33 13.72
C SER A 127 3.86 -2.35 12.60
N MET A 128 4.37 -2.90 11.51
CA MET A 128 4.57 -2.20 10.24
C MET A 128 3.86 -2.98 9.13
N LEU A 129 3.14 -2.27 8.26
CA LEU A 129 2.39 -2.85 7.16
C LEU A 129 2.74 -2.16 5.84
N PHE A 130 3.09 -2.96 4.83
CA PHE A 130 3.35 -2.47 3.48
C PHE A 130 2.24 -2.88 2.52
N LEU A 131 1.71 -1.94 1.73
CA LEU A 131 0.83 -2.24 0.62
C LEU A 131 1.68 -2.58 -0.61
N VAL A 132 1.74 -3.88 -0.90
CA VAL A 132 2.45 -4.42 -2.07
C VAL A 132 1.47 -4.57 -3.25
N SER A 133 1.48 -5.64 -3.97
CA SER A 133 0.51 -5.99 -5.04
C SER A 133 0.72 -7.43 -5.47
N VAL A 134 -0.31 -8.09 -5.98
CA VAL A 134 -0.15 -9.35 -6.72
C VAL A 134 0.80 -9.21 -7.91
N ALA A 135 0.92 -8.01 -8.47
CA ALA A 135 1.89 -7.71 -9.52
C ALA A 135 3.35 -7.94 -9.08
N GLY A 136 3.64 -7.90 -7.77
CA GLY A 136 4.96 -8.24 -7.22
C GLY A 136 5.19 -9.74 -7.05
N GLN A 137 4.15 -10.56 -7.15
CA GLN A 137 4.21 -12.02 -7.04
C GLN A 137 4.22 -12.71 -8.40
N ILE A 138 3.58 -12.07 -9.38
CA ILE A 138 3.55 -12.51 -10.77
C ILE A 138 4.04 -11.37 -11.67
N GLY A 139 4.74 -11.67 -12.74
CA GLY A 139 5.21 -10.65 -13.68
C GLY A 139 4.04 -9.89 -14.30
N SER A 140 3.90 -8.60 -13.98
CA SER A 140 2.89 -7.75 -14.58
C SER A 140 3.35 -7.24 -15.93
N GLN A 141 2.65 -7.61 -16.99
CA GLN A 141 2.95 -7.17 -18.34
C GLN A 141 2.54 -5.71 -18.59
N THR A 142 1.63 -5.16 -17.78
CA THR A 142 1.13 -3.80 -17.98
C THR A 142 2.16 -2.76 -17.56
N ASP A 143 2.86 -2.98 -16.44
CA ASP A 143 3.80 -2.02 -15.87
C ASP A 143 4.96 -2.76 -15.15
N PRO A 144 5.98 -3.19 -15.90
CA PRO A 144 7.11 -3.92 -15.35
C PRO A 144 7.85 -3.23 -14.19
N PRO A 145 8.16 -1.91 -14.22
CA PRO A 145 8.80 -1.24 -13.08
C PRO A 145 7.94 -1.25 -11.81
N TYR A 146 6.61 -1.12 -11.94
CA TYR A 146 5.70 -1.27 -10.81
C TYR A 146 5.79 -2.68 -10.23
N SER A 147 5.72 -3.71 -11.09
CA SER A 147 5.85 -5.11 -10.69
C SER A 147 7.16 -5.37 -9.94
N ALA A 148 8.29 -4.93 -10.50
CA ALA A 148 9.61 -5.06 -9.88
C ALA A 148 9.70 -4.33 -8.54
N SER A 149 9.14 -3.11 -8.43
CA SER A 149 9.12 -2.36 -7.17
C SER A 149 8.34 -3.07 -6.08
N LYS A 150 7.19 -3.68 -6.42
CA LYS A 150 6.35 -4.42 -5.47
C LYS A 150 6.97 -5.77 -5.08
N ALA A 151 7.67 -6.45 -6.00
CA ALA A 151 8.47 -7.64 -5.68
C ALA A 151 9.62 -7.31 -4.70
N GLY A 152 10.34 -6.21 -4.93
CA GLY A 152 11.35 -5.70 -4.01
C GLY A 152 10.78 -5.38 -2.63
N LEU A 153 9.58 -4.79 -2.57
CA LEU A 153 8.92 -4.46 -1.32
C LEU A 153 8.43 -5.71 -0.55
N ILE A 154 7.99 -6.77 -1.26
CA ILE A 154 7.69 -8.08 -0.64
C ILE A 154 8.94 -8.64 0.04
N ASN A 155 10.08 -8.63 -0.64
CA ASN A 155 11.33 -9.10 -0.06
C ASN A 155 11.79 -8.21 1.11
N PHE A 156 11.69 -6.89 0.97
CA PHE A 156 12.01 -5.95 2.06
C PHE A 156 11.14 -6.17 3.31
N THR A 157 9.85 -6.51 3.13
CA THR A 157 8.96 -6.88 4.24
C THR A 157 9.54 -8.03 5.06
N GLN A 158 10.10 -9.07 4.40
CA GLN A 158 10.70 -10.22 5.07
C GLN A 158 12.01 -9.83 5.80
N CYS A 159 12.83 -8.97 5.20
CA CYS A 159 14.05 -8.46 5.85
C CYS A 159 13.68 -7.66 7.10
N ALA A 160 12.80 -6.67 6.97
CA ALA A 160 12.34 -5.84 8.08
C ALA A 160 11.67 -6.66 9.20
N ALA A 161 10.92 -7.71 8.85
CA ALA A 161 10.32 -8.63 9.83
C ALA A 161 11.38 -9.35 10.67
N LYS A 162 12.45 -9.85 10.05
CA LYS A 162 13.56 -10.49 10.75
C LYS A 162 14.30 -9.53 11.66
N ASP A 163 14.57 -8.32 11.17
CA ASP A 163 15.34 -7.31 11.90
C ASP A 163 14.58 -6.75 13.10
N LEU A 164 13.24 -6.62 12.99
CA LEU A 164 12.39 -6.01 14.02
C LEU A 164 11.78 -7.03 15.00
N ALA A 165 11.72 -8.31 14.65
CA ALA A 165 11.17 -9.35 15.52
C ALA A 165 11.83 -9.44 16.91
N PRO A 166 13.15 -9.30 17.08
CA PRO A 166 13.79 -9.31 18.41
C PRO A 166 13.28 -8.19 19.33
N TYR A 167 12.68 -7.15 18.76
CA TYR A 167 12.12 -6.00 19.50
C TYR A 167 10.59 -6.09 19.66
N GLY A 168 9.98 -7.24 19.38
CA GLY A 168 8.54 -7.43 19.52
C GLY A 168 7.70 -6.73 18.43
N VAL A 169 8.32 -6.26 17.35
CA VAL A 169 7.65 -5.56 16.25
C VAL A 169 7.39 -6.51 15.10
N ARG A 170 6.14 -6.56 14.63
CA ARG A 170 5.72 -7.38 13.50
C ARG A 170 5.72 -6.59 12.20
N VAL A 171 6.12 -7.21 11.10
CA VAL A 171 6.10 -6.57 9.78
C VAL A 171 5.44 -7.49 8.77
N ASN A 172 4.39 -7.02 8.11
CA ASN A 172 3.65 -7.79 7.11
C ASN A 172 3.34 -6.95 5.87
N ALA A 173 2.86 -7.59 4.83
CA ALA A 173 2.41 -6.95 3.62
C ALA A 173 1.00 -7.41 3.23
N LEU A 174 0.22 -6.52 2.63
CA LEU A 174 -1.01 -6.85 1.92
C LEU A 174 -0.78 -6.74 0.42
N ALA A 175 -1.19 -7.76 -0.32
CA ALA A 175 -1.10 -7.81 -1.78
C ALA A 175 -2.50 -7.62 -2.41
N PRO A 176 -2.82 -6.39 -2.82
CA PRO A 176 -4.02 -6.10 -3.58
C PRO A 176 -4.02 -6.75 -4.96
N GLY A 177 -5.21 -7.18 -5.40
CA GLY A 177 -5.51 -7.52 -6.78
C GLY A 177 -6.17 -6.35 -7.52
N MET A 178 -7.41 -6.55 -7.98
CA MET A 178 -8.20 -5.56 -8.73
C MET A 178 -9.05 -4.72 -7.79
N VAL A 179 -8.49 -3.61 -7.31
CA VAL A 179 -9.15 -2.70 -6.35
C VAL A 179 -9.82 -1.54 -7.07
N LYS A 180 -11.02 -1.18 -6.66
CA LYS A 180 -11.74 -0.01 -7.21
C LYS A 180 -11.13 1.28 -6.66
N THR A 181 -10.14 1.83 -7.39
CA THR A 181 -9.39 3.04 -7.02
C THR A 181 -9.05 3.88 -8.25
N ASP A 182 -8.66 5.14 -8.04
CA ASP A 182 -8.23 6.06 -9.10
C ASP A 182 -7.00 5.53 -9.87
N LEU A 183 -6.16 4.71 -9.22
CA LEU A 183 -5.03 4.06 -9.91
C LEU A 183 -5.51 3.16 -11.04
N ASN A 184 -6.54 2.32 -10.81
CA ASN A 184 -7.10 1.49 -11.87
C ASN A 184 -7.82 2.30 -12.94
N GLN A 185 -8.43 3.43 -12.57
CA GLN A 185 -9.01 4.36 -13.53
C GLN A 185 -7.94 4.99 -14.43
N SER A 186 -6.80 5.38 -13.88
CA SER A 186 -5.67 5.90 -14.66
C SER A 186 -5.06 4.85 -15.60
N ILE A 187 -4.96 3.59 -15.16
CA ILE A 187 -4.50 2.46 -15.99
C ILE A 187 -5.46 2.23 -17.18
N TRP A 188 -6.77 2.23 -16.91
CA TRP A 188 -7.78 2.15 -17.96
C TRP A 188 -7.63 3.30 -18.97
N ALA A 189 -7.59 4.55 -18.50
CA ALA A 189 -7.48 5.73 -19.36
C ALA A 189 -6.23 5.68 -20.24
N ALA A 190 -5.07 5.31 -19.69
CA ALA A 190 -3.81 5.18 -20.44
C ALA A 190 -3.88 4.06 -21.51
N GLY A 191 -4.58 2.98 -21.22
CA GLY A 191 -4.82 1.89 -22.18
C GLY A 191 -5.74 2.32 -23.31
N GLN A 192 -6.88 2.97 -22.99
CA GLN A 192 -7.88 3.42 -23.96
C GLN A 192 -7.34 4.50 -24.91
N ALA A 193 -6.44 5.37 -24.43
CA ALA A 193 -5.84 6.42 -25.24
C ALA A 193 -5.05 5.90 -26.46
N LYS A 194 -4.61 4.63 -26.41
CA LYS A 194 -3.86 3.96 -27.50
C LYS A 194 -4.76 3.26 -28.52
N LEU A 195 -6.05 3.11 -28.23
CA LEU A 195 -7.00 2.41 -29.08
C LEU A 195 -7.73 3.37 -30.02
N PRO A 196 -8.08 2.92 -31.26
CA PRO A 196 -9.05 3.62 -32.10
C PRO A 196 -10.36 3.82 -31.34
N GLU A 197 -11.06 4.92 -31.61
CA GLU A 197 -12.29 5.29 -30.90
C GLU A 197 -13.36 4.15 -30.92
N SER A 198 -13.49 3.46 -32.06
CA SER A 198 -14.40 2.34 -32.24
C SER A 198 -14.10 1.09 -31.39
N GLN A 199 -12.92 1.02 -30.78
CA GLN A 199 -12.47 -0.10 -29.94
C GLN A 199 -12.37 0.28 -28.46
N ARG A 200 -12.68 1.55 -28.13
CA ARG A 200 -12.60 2.03 -26.74
C ARG A 200 -13.77 1.48 -25.93
N GLN A 201 -13.47 1.04 -24.73
CA GLN A 201 -14.42 0.57 -23.74
C GLN A 201 -14.62 1.63 -22.65
N THR A 202 -15.81 1.69 -22.09
CA THR A 202 -16.05 2.39 -20.83
C THR A 202 -15.23 1.76 -19.70
N PHE A 203 -15.06 2.48 -18.60
CA PHE A 203 -14.34 1.93 -17.43
C PHE A 203 -15.00 0.65 -16.90
N ASP A 204 -16.33 0.63 -16.85
CA ASP A 204 -17.09 -0.50 -16.32
C ASP A 204 -17.00 -1.74 -17.24
N GLU A 205 -17.06 -1.57 -18.56
CA GLU A 205 -16.89 -2.67 -19.53
C GLU A 205 -15.48 -3.27 -19.44
N TRP A 206 -14.44 -2.42 -19.46
CA TRP A 206 -13.05 -2.85 -19.30
C TRP A 206 -12.84 -3.56 -17.97
N ALA A 207 -13.41 -3.02 -16.88
CA ALA A 207 -13.31 -3.60 -15.57
C ALA A 207 -13.99 -4.96 -15.47
N ALA A 208 -15.20 -5.10 -16.01
CA ALA A 208 -15.93 -6.36 -16.00
C ALA A 208 -15.16 -7.47 -16.72
N GLU A 209 -14.59 -7.18 -17.90
CA GLU A 209 -13.75 -8.13 -18.63
C GLU A 209 -12.47 -8.50 -17.85
N LYS A 210 -11.81 -7.51 -17.26
CA LYS A 210 -10.57 -7.73 -16.52
C LYS A 210 -10.81 -8.52 -15.24
N ILE A 211 -11.85 -8.17 -14.47
CA ILE A 211 -12.24 -8.88 -13.24
C ILE A 211 -12.55 -10.34 -13.54
N LYS A 212 -13.33 -10.61 -14.61
CA LYS A 212 -13.65 -11.98 -15.03
C LYS A 212 -12.41 -12.81 -15.32
N LYS A 213 -11.32 -12.19 -15.80
CA LYS A 213 -10.07 -12.87 -16.13
C LYS A 213 -9.15 -13.08 -14.92
N VAL A 214 -9.15 -12.16 -13.95
CA VAL A 214 -8.14 -12.14 -12.89
C VAL A 214 -8.69 -12.42 -11.48
N SER A 215 -9.98 -12.25 -11.24
CA SER A 215 -10.60 -12.49 -9.92
C SER A 215 -11.55 -13.68 -9.98
N HIS A 216 -11.21 -14.79 -9.32
CA HIS A 216 -12.08 -15.97 -9.27
C HIS A 216 -13.40 -15.70 -8.54
N LEU A 217 -13.40 -14.75 -7.58
CA LEU A 217 -14.64 -14.29 -6.92
C LEU A 217 -15.50 -13.38 -7.81
N GLY A 218 -15.01 -12.98 -9.00
CA GLY A 218 -15.78 -12.26 -10.01
C GLY A 218 -16.22 -10.85 -9.61
N ARG A 219 -15.55 -10.20 -8.66
CA ARG A 219 -15.92 -8.86 -8.19
C ARG A 219 -14.70 -7.98 -7.94
N TRP A 220 -14.92 -6.65 -7.89
CA TRP A 220 -13.97 -5.71 -7.38
C TRP A 220 -13.58 -6.03 -5.92
N GLN A 221 -12.32 -5.81 -5.57
CA GLN A 221 -11.95 -5.60 -4.19
C GLN A 221 -12.19 -4.13 -3.84
N MET A 222 -12.70 -3.89 -2.64
CA MET A 222 -12.97 -2.53 -2.14
C MET A 222 -11.90 -2.10 -1.15
N PRO A 223 -11.54 -0.81 -1.08
CA PRO A 223 -10.52 -0.30 -0.14
C PRO A 223 -10.76 -0.69 1.31
N GLU A 224 -12.02 -0.82 1.74
CA GLU A 224 -12.43 -1.19 3.09
C GLU A 224 -12.03 -2.62 3.47
N GLU A 225 -11.87 -3.52 2.50
CA GLU A 225 -11.42 -4.90 2.74
C GLU A 225 -9.95 -4.90 3.22
N TYR A 226 -9.15 -3.96 2.73
CA TYR A 226 -7.76 -3.77 3.19
C TYR A 226 -7.69 -3.08 4.54
N ALA A 227 -8.61 -2.16 4.82
CA ALA A 227 -8.74 -1.53 6.14
C ALA A 227 -9.03 -2.59 7.21
N SER A 228 -9.99 -3.48 6.98
CA SER A 228 -10.33 -4.58 7.90
C SER A 228 -9.13 -5.48 8.20
N MET A 229 -8.34 -5.84 7.19
CA MET A 229 -7.15 -6.66 7.39
C MET A 229 -6.01 -5.88 8.05
N ALA A 230 -5.86 -4.59 7.76
CA ALA A 230 -4.83 -3.75 8.37
C ALA A 230 -5.04 -3.61 9.88
N VAL A 231 -6.26 -3.34 10.33
CA VAL A 231 -6.58 -3.24 11.77
C VAL A 231 -6.46 -4.61 12.46
N PHE A 232 -6.85 -5.71 11.80
CA PHE A 232 -6.62 -7.06 12.32
C PHE A 232 -5.13 -7.34 12.51
N LEU A 233 -4.30 -7.05 11.50
CA LEU A 233 -2.84 -7.27 11.56
C LEU A 233 -2.14 -6.37 12.59
N ALA A 234 -2.71 -5.22 12.92
CA ALA A 234 -2.22 -4.36 13.97
C ALA A 234 -2.51 -4.94 15.38
N SER A 235 -3.61 -5.65 15.54
CA SER A 235 -4.10 -6.16 16.82
C SER A 235 -3.29 -7.33 17.40
N ASP A 236 -3.52 -7.62 18.68
CA ASP A 236 -2.94 -8.79 19.38
C ASP A 236 -3.45 -10.12 18.85
N HIS A 237 -4.55 -10.13 18.10
CA HIS A 237 -5.03 -11.35 17.44
C HIS A 237 -4.06 -11.84 16.35
N ALA A 238 -3.20 -10.95 15.84
CA ALA A 238 -2.18 -11.25 14.84
C ALA A 238 -0.76 -11.41 15.43
N LYS A 239 -0.61 -11.60 16.75
CA LYS A 239 0.69 -11.61 17.46
C LYS A 239 1.74 -12.59 16.93
N ASN A 240 1.34 -13.64 16.23
CA ASN A 240 2.24 -14.63 15.61
C ASN A 240 2.31 -14.50 14.07
N ILE A 241 1.80 -13.37 13.49
CA ILE A 241 1.84 -13.12 12.06
C ILE A 241 2.91 -12.05 11.79
N THR A 242 4.05 -12.45 11.23
CA THR A 242 5.13 -11.55 10.81
C THR A 242 5.85 -12.12 9.59
N GLY A 243 6.38 -11.25 8.73
CA GLY A 243 7.07 -11.62 7.49
C GLY A 243 6.14 -12.13 6.38
N GLN A 244 4.83 -12.01 6.56
CA GLN A 244 3.85 -12.58 5.63
C GLN A 244 3.39 -11.55 4.59
N THR A 245 3.08 -12.05 3.40
CA THR A 245 2.36 -11.32 2.37
C THR A 245 0.99 -11.98 2.21
N LEU A 246 -0.06 -11.27 2.63
CA LEU A 246 -1.43 -11.75 2.57
C LEU A 246 -2.15 -11.17 1.34
N ASN A 247 -2.71 -12.05 0.53
CA ASN A 247 -3.44 -11.65 -0.66
C ASN A 247 -4.89 -11.32 -0.34
N ILE A 248 -5.35 -10.16 -0.83
CA ILE A 248 -6.76 -9.78 -0.88
C ILE A 248 -7.04 -9.46 -2.34
N ASP A 249 -7.19 -10.50 -3.15
CA ASP A 249 -7.14 -10.40 -4.61
C ASP A 249 -8.26 -11.16 -5.34
N GLY A 250 -9.21 -11.71 -4.59
CA GLY A 250 -10.29 -12.51 -5.15
C GLY A 250 -9.85 -13.85 -5.73
N GLY A 251 -8.69 -14.35 -5.28
CA GLY A 251 -8.11 -15.62 -5.73
C GLY A 251 -7.27 -15.52 -6.99
N GLN A 252 -6.79 -14.32 -7.35
CA GLN A 252 -5.95 -14.11 -8.53
C GLN A 252 -4.61 -14.85 -8.42
N VAL A 253 -3.99 -14.83 -7.24
CA VAL A 253 -2.74 -15.55 -6.96
C VAL A 253 -2.97 -16.47 -5.77
N MET A 254 -2.83 -17.75 -6.00
CA MET A 254 -2.98 -18.78 -4.98
C MET A 254 -1.61 -19.35 -4.65
N HIS A 255 -1.29 -19.40 -3.37
CA HIS A 255 -0.07 -20.04 -2.86
C HIS A 255 -0.43 -21.36 -2.18
N ALA A 256 0.46 -22.37 -2.35
CA ALA A 256 0.36 -23.64 -1.64
C ALA A 256 0.98 -23.54 -0.24
#